data_3b6adbbdf29cc2bd0e3b4b53902ba161
#
_entry.id   3b6adbbdf29cc2bd0e3b4b53902ba161
#
_cell.length_a   1.000
_cell.length_b   1.000
_cell.length_c   1.000
_cell.angle_alpha   90.00
_cell.angle_beta   90.00
_cell.angle_gamma   90.00
#
_symmetry.space_group_name_H-M   'P 1'
#
loop_
_entity.id
_entity.type
_entity.pdbx_description
1 polymer ?
#
loop_
_entity_poly.entity_id
_entity_poly.type
_entity_poly.pdbx_seq_one_letter_code
_entity_poly.pdbx_strand_id
1 'polypeptide(L)'
;MSLADDLRKVVRGEVDDTPAALEKSSRDAGLFRVVPEVVVRPADAEDICKVVAFVNEKKRTPKTNISITARSGGTDMSGGPLSDSIVVDMTAHLNKLLELGVEEAVVEPGMYFRDFDKETKKKNLELPSYTASREINTVGGMVANDSGGEKNLKYGKTARYVEGLEVVLADGKVHTLKDLKGAELAQKLAEQSYEGDIYRRVSALVGAPAHQGVIKAAKPQVEKNSSGYALWDIGDGRQSLNLARLMTGSQGTLGIITKIHFKLVHPKPYSSMVVLFLDKFSELAEVVPEVLAHSPDSFESYDDHTFQIAMRYLPELALQMKAGMIGLGISFLPELWMALTGGVPKLILLVEFRADTQEECLAKAEHLAAEAKHNRQHVGVRIIKNEAGTKKYWAVRRESFNLLRKKVKNRRTAPFFDDFVVPPLKLPEFLPKLEEILSHYDLTYTVAGHIGDGNIHIIPLVDPQRPGLAALLDELTHKIYDLVLSYHGSITGEHNDGLVRTPYVEKMFGKEMYALFLELKSIFDPQNIFNPGKKIGTNFSDMLSKIDLPK
;
A
#
# COMPACT_ATOMS: atom_id res chain seq x y z
N MET A 1 -19.77 3.33 -34.19
CA MET A 1 -18.85 2.27 -33.75
C MET A 1 -18.61 2.48 -32.26
N SER A 2 -18.56 1.43 -31.47
CA SER A 2 -18.28 1.52 -30.05
C SER A 2 -16.79 1.84 -29.80
N LEU A 3 -16.45 2.31 -28.58
CA LEU A 3 -15.05 2.50 -28.19
C LEU A 3 -14.24 1.20 -28.34
N ALA A 4 -14.86 0.07 -27.99
CA ALA A 4 -14.24 -1.25 -28.13
C ALA A 4 -13.94 -1.60 -29.60
N ASP A 5 -14.86 -1.29 -30.53
CA ASP A 5 -14.64 -1.54 -31.97
C ASP A 5 -13.47 -0.72 -32.54
N ASP A 6 -13.33 0.53 -32.07
CA ASP A 6 -12.20 1.37 -32.48
C ASP A 6 -10.88 0.84 -31.92
N LEU A 7 -10.85 0.42 -30.64
CA LEU A 7 -9.65 -0.14 -30.01
C LEU A 7 -9.21 -1.49 -30.61
N ARG A 8 -10.15 -2.35 -31.02
CA ARG A 8 -9.84 -3.62 -31.75
C ARG A 8 -9.06 -3.41 -33.05
N LYS A 9 -9.13 -2.22 -33.63
CA LYS A 9 -8.36 -1.87 -34.85
C LYS A 9 -6.94 -1.40 -34.52
N VAL A 10 -6.70 -1.02 -33.26
CA VAL A 10 -5.47 -0.34 -32.83
C VAL A 10 -4.51 -1.31 -32.16
N VAL A 11 -5.00 -2.21 -31.30
CA VAL A 11 -4.17 -3.14 -30.52
C VAL A 11 -4.16 -4.54 -31.11
N ARG A 12 -3.08 -5.28 -30.88
CA ARG A 12 -2.94 -6.71 -31.23
C ARG A 12 -3.48 -7.62 -30.13
N GLY A 13 -3.48 -7.12 -28.90
CA GLY A 13 -4.01 -7.82 -27.75
C GLY A 13 -5.53 -7.88 -27.75
N GLU A 14 -6.10 -8.27 -26.63
CA GLU A 14 -7.54 -8.47 -26.50
C GLU A 14 -8.25 -7.16 -26.09
N VAL A 15 -9.43 -6.92 -26.70
CA VAL A 15 -10.35 -5.85 -26.31
C VAL A 15 -11.68 -6.47 -25.95
N ASP A 16 -12.07 -6.35 -24.69
CA ASP A 16 -13.20 -7.06 -24.10
C ASP A 16 -14.19 -6.07 -23.47
N ASP A 17 -15.39 -6.00 -24.04
CA ASP A 17 -16.52 -5.21 -23.57
C ASP A 17 -17.69 -6.10 -23.12
N THR A 18 -17.43 -7.40 -22.86
CA THR A 18 -18.44 -8.32 -22.33
C THR A 18 -18.82 -7.92 -20.89
N PRO A 19 -20.11 -8.08 -20.51
CA PRO A 19 -20.56 -7.78 -19.15
C PRO A 19 -19.72 -8.45 -18.07
N ALA A 20 -19.21 -9.66 -18.31
CA ALA A 20 -18.38 -10.41 -17.37
C ALA A 20 -17.00 -9.75 -17.16
N ALA A 21 -16.34 -9.28 -18.22
CA ALA A 21 -15.06 -8.58 -18.13
C ALA A 21 -15.21 -7.21 -17.45
N LEU A 22 -16.26 -6.47 -17.82
CA LEU A 22 -16.55 -5.16 -17.22
C LEU A 22 -16.85 -5.30 -15.73
N GLU A 23 -17.70 -6.27 -15.31
CA GLU A 23 -18.00 -6.52 -13.92
C GLU A 23 -16.76 -6.94 -13.13
N LYS A 24 -15.91 -7.83 -13.66
CA LYS A 24 -14.65 -8.23 -13.02
C LYS A 24 -13.73 -7.03 -12.76
N SER A 25 -13.72 -6.05 -13.67
CA SER A 25 -12.85 -4.87 -13.57
C SER A 25 -13.50 -3.69 -12.82
N SER A 26 -14.79 -3.80 -12.49
CA SER A 26 -15.55 -2.72 -11.85
C SER A 26 -15.28 -2.54 -10.36
N ARG A 27 -14.61 -3.49 -9.70
CA ARG A 27 -14.33 -3.49 -8.26
C ARG A 27 -12.86 -3.78 -7.98
N ASP A 28 -12.39 -3.29 -6.86
CA ASP A 28 -11.17 -3.71 -6.18
C ASP A 28 -11.50 -4.43 -4.85
N ALA A 29 -10.61 -4.39 -3.86
CA ALA A 29 -10.87 -4.95 -2.54
C ALA A 29 -11.58 -3.96 -1.59
N GLY A 30 -11.89 -2.74 -2.05
CA GLY A 30 -12.57 -1.69 -1.30
C GLY A 30 -14.10 -1.69 -1.46
N LEU A 31 -14.70 -0.51 -1.24
CA LEU A 31 -16.16 -0.32 -1.23
C LEU A 31 -16.71 0.29 -2.53
N PHE A 32 -15.85 0.60 -3.50
CA PHE A 32 -16.25 1.26 -4.73
C PHE A 32 -16.66 0.29 -5.83
N ARG A 33 -17.56 0.76 -6.70
CA ARG A 33 -17.89 0.11 -7.96
C ARG A 33 -17.93 1.13 -9.07
N VAL A 34 -16.99 1.02 -10.01
CA VAL A 34 -16.92 1.86 -11.20
C VAL A 34 -16.80 0.94 -12.40
N VAL A 35 -17.83 0.88 -13.24
CA VAL A 35 -17.87 -0.03 -14.39
C VAL A 35 -17.14 0.63 -15.54
N PRO A 36 -16.06 0.02 -16.08
CA PRO A 36 -15.37 0.55 -17.25
C PRO A 36 -16.22 0.39 -18.53
N GLU A 37 -15.93 1.23 -19.52
CA GLU A 37 -16.53 1.09 -20.86
C GLU A 37 -15.90 -0.08 -21.62
N VAL A 38 -14.60 -0.35 -21.41
CA VAL A 38 -13.87 -1.43 -22.08
C VAL A 38 -12.64 -1.85 -21.27
N VAL A 39 -12.28 -3.12 -21.38
CA VAL A 39 -11.04 -3.70 -20.85
C VAL A 39 -10.12 -4.06 -22.02
N VAL A 40 -8.89 -3.56 -22.00
CA VAL A 40 -7.83 -3.88 -22.97
C VAL A 40 -6.79 -4.74 -22.27
N ARG A 41 -6.43 -5.89 -22.84
CA ARG A 41 -5.31 -6.74 -22.44
C ARG A 41 -4.22 -6.62 -23.49
N PRO A 42 -3.28 -5.67 -23.33
CA PRO A 42 -2.24 -5.41 -24.32
C PRO A 42 -1.32 -6.62 -24.47
N ALA A 43 -0.94 -6.95 -25.70
CA ALA A 43 0.02 -8.02 -25.97
C ALA A 43 1.42 -7.67 -25.48
N ASP A 44 1.78 -6.39 -25.52
CA ASP A 44 3.07 -5.84 -25.09
C ASP A 44 3.01 -4.31 -24.90
N ALA A 45 4.15 -3.69 -24.65
CA ALA A 45 4.28 -2.24 -24.46
C ALA A 45 3.89 -1.42 -25.70
N GLU A 46 4.06 -1.98 -26.92
CA GLU A 46 3.67 -1.30 -28.16
C GLU A 46 2.15 -1.08 -28.24
N ASP A 47 1.36 -2.06 -27.79
CA ASP A 47 -0.09 -1.92 -27.73
C ASP A 47 -0.50 -0.81 -26.75
N ILE A 48 0.21 -0.68 -25.61
CA ILE A 48 -0.02 0.42 -24.66
C ILE A 48 0.28 1.77 -25.33
N CYS A 49 1.41 1.88 -26.06
CA CYS A 49 1.73 3.07 -26.84
C CYS A 49 0.61 3.45 -27.81
N LYS A 50 0.04 2.46 -28.52
CA LYS A 50 -1.09 2.68 -29.45
C LYS A 50 -2.36 3.13 -28.73
N VAL A 51 -2.69 2.55 -27.56
CA VAL A 51 -3.83 2.99 -26.75
C VAL A 51 -3.65 4.45 -26.30
N VAL A 52 -2.45 4.82 -25.84
CA VAL A 52 -2.15 6.21 -25.43
C VAL A 52 -2.28 7.17 -26.64
N ALA A 53 -1.72 6.82 -27.80
CA ALA A 53 -1.83 7.63 -29.00
C ALA A 53 -3.29 7.80 -29.45
N PHE A 54 -4.07 6.70 -29.41
CA PHE A 54 -5.50 6.69 -29.73
C PHE A 54 -6.29 7.63 -28.79
N VAL A 55 -6.05 7.56 -27.48
CA VAL A 55 -6.74 8.41 -26.51
C VAL A 55 -6.35 9.88 -26.69
N ASN A 56 -5.07 10.17 -26.93
CA ASN A 56 -4.61 11.53 -27.25
C ASN A 56 -5.31 12.11 -28.49
N GLU A 57 -5.49 11.31 -29.52
CA GLU A 57 -6.21 11.73 -30.74
C GLU A 57 -7.69 12.05 -30.44
N LYS A 58 -8.36 11.16 -29.72
CA LYS A 58 -9.77 11.36 -29.31
C LYS A 58 -9.96 12.59 -28.44
N LYS A 59 -9.01 12.89 -27.53
CA LYS A 59 -9.02 14.09 -26.66
C LYS A 59 -8.87 15.42 -27.40
N ARG A 60 -8.42 15.43 -28.65
CA ARG A 60 -8.41 16.63 -29.50
C ARG A 60 -9.84 17.09 -29.83
N THR A 61 -10.82 16.18 -29.73
CA THR A 61 -12.24 16.54 -29.90
C THR A 61 -12.77 17.07 -28.55
N PRO A 62 -13.30 18.31 -28.50
CA PRO A 62 -13.83 18.89 -27.27
C PRO A 62 -14.89 18.01 -26.61
N LYS A 63 -14.88 17.94 -25.28
CA LYS A 63 -15.85 17.20 -24.43
C LYS A 63 -15.74 15.66 -24.46
N THR A 64 -14.69 15.08 -25.01
CA THR A 64 -14.47 13.64 -24.91
C THR A 64 -13.95 13.27 -23.52
N ASN A 65 -14.75 12.53 -22.75
CA ASN A 65 -14.35 12.06 -21.41
C ASN A 65 -13.77 10.63 -21.54
N ILE A 66 -12.61 10.51 -22.20
CA ILE A 66 -11.90 9.23 -22.37
C ILE A 66 -10.60 9.27 -21.57
N SER A 67 -10.28 8.17 -20.89
CA SER A 67 -9.07 8.05 -20.07
C SER A 67 -8.59 6.61 -20.02
N ILE A 68 -7.38 6.41 -19.50
CA ILE A 68 -6.71 5.11 -19.40
C ILE A 68 -6.38 4.89 -17.93
N THR A 69 -6.77 3.73 -17.39
CA THR A 69 -6.38 3.30 -16.06
C THR A 69 -5.70 1.95 -16.15
N ALA A 70 -4.41 1.91 -15.81
CA ALA A 70 -3.70 0.65 -15.69
C ALA A 70 -4.20 -0.13 -14.46
N ARG A 71 -4.45 -1.43 -14.64
CA ARG A 71 -4.89 -2.34 -13.59
C ARG A 71 -4.00 -3.59 -13.60
N SER A 72 -3.53 -3.96 -12.45
CA SER A 72 -2.80 -5.21 -12.21
C SER A 72 -3.69 -6.19 -11.42
N GLY A 73 -3.24 -6.71 -10.28
CA GLY A 73 -3.99 -7.70 -9.50
C GLY A 73 -5.35 -7.24 -8.94
N GLY A 74 -5.61 -5.93 -8.93
CA GLY A 74 -6.87 -5.36 -8.42
C GLY A 74 -7.08 -5.57 -6.93
N THR A 75 -6.01 -5.73 -6.17
CA THR A 75 -6.02 -5.96 -4.72
C THR A 75 -6.02 -4.67 -3.90
N ASP A 76 -6.00 -3.53 -4.56
CA ASP A 76 -6.11 -2.22 -3.92
C ASP A 76 -7.43 -2.07 -3.16
N MET A 77 -7.42 -1.28 -2.09
CA MET A 77 -8.58 -1.03 -1.24
C MET A 77 -9.07 0.42 -1.34
N SER A 78 -8.35 1.24 -2.09
CA SER A 78 -8.58 2.70 -2.16
C SER A 78 -9.37 3.14 -3.39
N GLY A 79 -9.65 2.26 -4.35
CA GLY A 79 -10.29 2.61 -5.63
C GLY A 79 -9.29 3.06 -6.71
N GLY A 80 -7.99 2.88 -6.48
CA GLY A 80 -6.92 3.28 -7.41
C GLY A 80 -7.06 2.71 -8.83
N PRO A 81 -7.33 1.41 -9.04
CA PRO A 81 -7.40 0.79 -10.35
C PRO A 81 -8.78 0.86 -11.03
N LEU A 82 -9.70 1.67 -10.52
CA LEU A 82 -11.07 1.76 -11.02
C LEU A 82 -11.26 2.92 -11.99
N SER A 83 -11.98 2.68 -13.08
CA SER A 83 -12.27 3.66 -14.13
C SER A 83 -13.64 3.40 -14.76
N ASP A 84 -14.26 4.45 -15.25
CA ASP A 84 -15.46 4.41 -16.08
C ASP A 84 -15.14 4.44 -17.60
N SER A 85 -13.87 4.44 -17.97
CA SER A 85 -13.40 4.51 -19.36
C SER A 85 -12.60 3.26 -19.75
N ILE A 86 -11.34 3.38 -20.17
CA ILE A 86 -10.50 2.25 -20.59
C ILE A 86 -9.73 1.71 -19.39
N VAL A 87 -9.91 0.45 -19.05
CA VAL A 87 -9.05 -0.28 -18.13
C VAL A 87 -8.04 -1.10 -18.94
N VAL A 88 -6.74 -0.93 -18.65
CA VAL A 88 -5.65 -1.70 -19.25
C VAL A 88 -5.21 -2.76 -18.24
N ASP A 89 -5.61 -4.02 -18.49
CA ASP A 89 -5.27 -5.17 -17.65
C ASP A 89 -3.87 -5.70 -18.00
N MET A 90 -2.92 -5.45 -17.07
CA MET A 90 -1.51 -5.81 -17.25
C MET A 90 -1.24 -7.30 -17.00
N THR A 91 -2.17 -8.03 -16.40
CA THR A 91 -1.91 -9.39 -15.89
C THR A 91 -1.92 -10.47 -16.96
N ALA A 92 -2.56 -10.23 -18.11
CA ALA A 92 -2.76 -11.24 -19.13
C ALA A 92 -1.46 -11.62 -19.88
N HIS A 93 -0.69 -10.63 -20.30
CA HIS A 93 0.47 -10.85 -21.18
C HIS A 93 1.76 -10.19 -20.70
N LEU A 94 1.70 -9.11 -19.90
CA LEU A 94 2.87 -8.42 -19.34
C LEU A 94 3.19 -8.95 -17.94
N ASN A 95 3.49 -10.24 -17.83
CA ASN A 95 3.59 -10.96 -16.55
C ASN A 95 4.84 -11.85 -16.44
N LYS A 96 5.91 -11.52 -17.14
CA LYS A 96 7.14 -12.32 -17.22
C LYS A 96 8.23 -11.76 -16.31
N LEU A 97 9.04 -12.64 -15.73
CA LEU A 97 10.38 -12.34 -15.24
C LEU A 97 11.31 -12.35 -16.46
N LEU A 98 11.87 -11.19 -16.83
CA LEU A 98 12.69 -11.03 -18.02
C LEU A 98 14.14 -11.36 -17.74
N GLU A 99 14.67 -10.87 -16.59
CA GLU A 99 16.05 -11.09 -16.16
C GLU A 99 16.09 -11.29 -14.65
N LEU A 100 17.01 -12.15 -14.19
CA LEU A 100 17.32 -12.35 -12.79
C LEU A 100 18.85 -12.45 -12.62
N GLY A 101 19.45 -11.37 -12.14
CA GLY A 101 20.87 -11.22 -11.90
C GLY A 101 21.34 -11.75 -10.55
N VAL A 102 22.37 -11.11 -9.98
CA VAL A 102 22.97 -11.47 -8.68
C VAL A 102 22.13 -10.88 -7.53
N GLU A 103 21.80 -9.60 -7.61
CA GLU A 103 20.94 -8.89 -6.64
C GLU A 103 19.96 -7.96 -7.37
N GLU A 104 19.59 -8.29 -8.58
CA GLU A 104 18.71 -7.49 -9.42
C GLU A 104 17.75 -8.37 -10.22
N ALA A 105 16.62 -7.78 -10.61
CA ALA A 105 15.65 -8.42 -11.49
C ALA A 105 14.99 -7.40 -12.41
N VAL A 106 14.71 -7.82 -13.65
CA VAL A 106 13.86 -7.07 -14.59
C VAL A 106 12.59 -7.86 -14.80
N VAL A 107 11.45 -7.22 -14.54
CA VAL A 107 10.15 -7.91 -14.50
C VAL A 107 9.04 -7.05 -15.09
N GLU A 108 8.06 -7.69 -15.71
CA GLU A 108 6.85 -7.05 -16.23
C GLU A 108 5.82 -6.82 -15.10
N PRO A 109 5.02 -5.73 -15.15
CA PRO A 109 4.20 -5.27 -14.03
C PRO A 109 3.04 -6.19 -13.65
N GLY A 110 2.57 -7.01 -14.58
CA GLY A 110 1.48 -7.96 -14.36
C GLY A 110 1.90 -9.27 -13.68
N MET A 111 3.20 -9.48 -13.43
CA MET A 111 3.68 -10.67 -12.74
C MET A 111 3.17 -10.71 -11.31
N TYR A 112 2.56 -11.82 -10.90
CA TYR A 112 2.14 -12.00 -9.51
C TYR A 112 3.35 -12.13 -8.59
N PHE A 113 3.29 -11.46 -7.42
CA PHE A 113 4.39 -11.48 -6.48
C PHE A 113 4.76 -12.89 -6.03
N ARG A 114 3.78 -13.78 -5.77
CA ARG A 114 4.02 -15.18 -5.40
C ARG A 114 4.89 -15.95 -6.41
N ASP A 115 4.70 -15.65 -7.71
CA ASP A 115 5.44 -16.30 -8.79
C ASP A 115 6.84 -15.69 -8.92
N PHE A 116 6.94 -14.36 -8.79
CA PHE A 116 8.22 -13.64 -8.70
C PHE A 116 9.07 -14.12 -7.51
N ASP A 117 8.51 -14.17 -6.32
CA ASP A 117 9.16 -14.64 -5.08
C ASP A 117 9.65 -16.10 -5.19
N LYS A 118 8.87 -16.95 -5.86
CA LYS A 118 9.27 -18.34 -6.15
C LYS A 118 10.52 -18.40 -7.03
N GLU A 119 10.63 -17.54 -8.04
CA GLU A 119 11.80 -17.51 -8.93
C GLU A 119 13.02 -16.90 -8.23
N THR A 120 12.86 -15.80 -7.51
CA THR A 120 13.97 -15.14 -6.79
C THR A 120 14.55 -16.03 -5.69
N LYS A 121 13.72 -16.78 -4.97
CA LYS A 121 14.14 -17.73 -3.95
C LYS A 121 15.02 -18.89 -4.48
N LYS A 122 14.92 -19.25 -5.76
CA LYS A 122 15.84 -20.23 -6.36
C LYS A 122 17.30 -19.75 -6.37
N LYS A 123 17.51 -18.43 -6.32
CA LYS A 123 18.84 -17.80 -6.20
C LYS A 123 19.12 -17.25 -4.81
N ASN A 124 18.33 -17.63 -3.80
CA ASN A 124 18.42 -17.11 -2.43
C ASN A 124 18.29 -15.59 -2.38
N LEU A 125 17.35 -15.03 -3.16
CA LEU A 125 17.02 -13.60 -3.22
C LEU A 125 15.57 -13.37 -2.81
N GLU A 126 15.28 -12.18 -2.27
CA GLU A 126 13.91 -11.71 -2.01
C GLU A 126 13.75 -10.22 -2.29
N LEU A 127 12.50 -9.82 -2.63
CA LEU A 127 12.06 -8.44 -2.55
C LEU A 127 11.36 -8.25 -1.20
N PRO A 128 11.99 -7.59 -0.20
CA PRO A 128 11.51 -7.63 1.18
C PRO A 128 10.33 -6.69 1.47
N SER A 129 9.96 -5.81 0.53
CA SER A 129 8.83 -4.88 0.65
C SER A 129 7.46 -5.50 0.34
N TYR A 130 7.34 -6.83 0.40
CA TYR A 130 6.10 -7.53 0.11
C TYR A 130 4.97 -7.20 1.09
N THR A 131 3.74 -7.23 0.58
CA THR A 131 2.51 -6.90 1.30
C THR A 131 1.83 -8.13 1.90
N ALA A 132 0.83 -7.91 2.76
CA ALA A 132 -0.02 -8.99 3.25
C ALA A 132 -0.77 -9.74 2.12
N SER A 133 -1.06 -9.04 1.01
CA SER A 133 -1.74 -9.61 -0.18
C SER A 133 -0.81 -10.32 -1.17
N ARG A 134 0.41 -10.65 -0.79
CA ARG A 134 1.47 -11.22 -1.66
C ARG A 134 1.07 -12.43 -2.51
N GLU A 135 0.05 -13.19 -2.09
CA GLU A 135 -0.44 -14.36 -2.85
C GLU A 135 -1.27 -13.97 -4.06
N ILE A 136 -1.80 -12.74 -4.12
CA ILE A 136 -2.77 -12.29 -5.11
C ILE A 136 -2.45 -10.92 -5.72
N ASN A 137 -1.48 -10.19 -5.20
CA ASN A 137 -1.01 -8.93 -5.78
C ASN A 137 0.02 -9.16 -6.89
N THR A 138 0.34 -8.11 -7.62
CA THR A 138 1.36 -8.09 -8.67
C THR A 138 2.46 -7.08 -8.35
N VAL A 139 3.64 -7.31 -8.88
CA VAL A 139 4.80 -6.41 -8.66
C VAL A 139 4.54 -4.99 -9.17
N GLY A 140 3.83 -4.83 -10.30
CA GLY A 140 3.44 -3.52 -10.82
C GLY A 140 2.46 -2.78 -9.91
N GLY A 141 1.52 -3.50 -9.27
CA GLY A 141 0.64 -2.93 -8.25
C GLY A 141 1.42 -2.47 -7.02
N MET A 142 2.44 -3.23 -6.59
CA MET A 142 3.32 -2.82 -5.48
C MET A 142 4.07 -1.52 -5.80
N VAL A 143 4.60 -1.38 -7.02
CA VAL A 143 5.29 -0.14 -7.45
C VAL A 143 4.28 1.00 -7.57
N ALA A 144 3.12 0.79 -8.19
CA ALA A 144 2.10 1.82 -8.38
C ALA A 144 1.58 2.41 -7.05
N ASN A 145 1.53 1.60 -5.99
CA ASN A 145 1.11 2.04 -4.66
C ASN A 145 2.27 2.48 -3.76
N ASP A 146 3.52 2.21 -4.14
CA ASP A 146 4.66 2.27 -3.21
C ASP A 146 4.34 1.47 -1.94
N SER A 147 4.04 0.19 -2.13
CA SER A 147 3.55 -0.67 -1.06
C SER A 147 4.61 -0.94 0.00
N GLY A 148 4.17 -1.16 1.21
CA GLY A 148 4.93 -1.68 2.33
C GLY A 148 4.29 -2.94 2.89
N GLY A 149 4.80 -3.42 4.01
CA GLY A 149 4.27 -4.57 4.72
C GLY A 149 4.99 -4.81 6.03
N GLU A 150 4.90 -6.04 6.54
CA GLU A 150 5.39 -6.43 7.86
C GLU A 150 6.92 -6.26 8.09
N LYS A 151 7.71 -6.21 7.02
CA LYS A 151 9.17 -5.98 7.09
C LYS A 151 9.56 -4.52 6.85
N ASN A 152 8.59 -3.62 6.73
CA ASN A 152 8.85 -2.21 6.38
C ASN A 152 9.78 -1.53 7.37
N LEU A 153 9.63 -1.80 8.66
CA LEU A 153 10.42 -1.18 9.72
C LEU A 153 11.94 -1.26 9.46
N LYS A 154 12.42 -2.38 8.94
CA LYS A 154 13.84 -2.57 8.62
C LYS A 154 14.18 -2.32 7.16
N TYR A 155 13.32 -2.77 6.26
CA TYR A 155 13.63 -2.81 4.84
C TYR A 155 13.04 -1.63 4.06
N GLY A 156 12.08 -0.91 4.63
CA GLY A 156 11.39 0.18 3.95
C GLY A 156 10.39 -0.30 2.90
N LYS A 157 9.86 0.66 2.16
CA LYS A 157 8.83 0.47 1.15
C LYS A 157 9.40 0.05 -0.20
N THR A 158 8.51 -0.27 -1.15
CA THR A 158 8.85 -0.73 -2.50
C THR A 158 9.77 0.25 -3.25
N ALA A 159 9.59 1.56 -3.07
CA ALA A 159 10.42 2.58 -3.70
C ALA A 159 11.93 2.43 -3.43
N ARG A 160 12.30 1.84 -2.29
CA ARG A 160 13.71 1.60 -1.93
C ARG A 160 14.40 0.58 -2.84
N TYR A 161 13.61 -0.23 -3.54
CA TYR A 161 14.07 -1.35 -4.37
C TYR A 161 13.89 -1.10 -5.85
N VAL A 162 13.25 0.00 -6.25
CA VAL A 162 13.07 0.37 -7.66
C VAL A 162 14.28 1.17 -8.15
N GLU A 163 15.09 0.57 -9.00
CA GLU A 163 16.27 1.22 -9.59
C GLU A 163 15.95 1.94 -10.91
N GLY A 164 14.94 1.46 -11.63
CA GLY A 164 14.48 2.05 -12.87
C GLY A 164 13.13 1.51 -13.32
N LEU A 165 12.48 2.24 -14.20
CA LEU A 165 11.18 1.88 -14.77
C LEU A 165 11.18 2.17 -16.27
N GLU A 166 10.67 1.22 -17.09
CA GLU A 166 10.18 1.56 -18.41
C GLU A 166 8.70 1.96 -18.30
N VAL A 167 8.36 3.11 -18.90
CA VAL A 167 7.04 3.73 -18.76
C VAL A 167 6.57 4.26 -20.11
N VAL A 168 5.33 4.02 -20.47
CA VAL A 168 4.67 4.72 -21.57
C VAL A 168 4.17 6.07 -21.05
N LEU A 169 4.72 7.16 -21.58
CA LEU A 169 4.34 8.53 -21.24
C LEU A 169 3.27 9.10 -22.19
N ALA A 170 2.85 10.35 -21.95
CA ALA A 170 1.74 10.94 -22.70
C ALA A 170 2.05 11.20 -24.19
N ASP A 171 3.29 11.13 -24.63
CA ASP A 171 3.63 11.12 -26.06
C ASP A 171 3.35 9.79 -26.77
N GLY A 172 2.91 8.76 -26.03
CA GLY A 172 2.64 7.42 -26.54
C GLY A 172 3.89 6.61 -26.87
N LYS A 173 5.01 6.92 -26.23
CA LYS A 173 6.28 6.19 -26.39
C LYS A 173 6.78 5.63 -25.07
N VAL A 174 7.59 4.58 -25.15
CA VAL A 174 8.31 4.01 -24.00
C VAL A 174 9.53 4.85 -23.67
N HIS A 175 9.67 5.20 -22.39
CA HIS A 175 10.81 5.91 -21.82
C HIS A 175 11.38 5.16 -20.63
N THR A 176 12.67 5.34 -20.36
CA THR A 176 13.35 4.74 -19.20
C THR A 176 13.62 5.81 -18.15
N LEU A 177 12.94 5.70 -17.02
CA LEU A 177 13.08 6.62 -15.90
C LEU A 177 13.94 5.97 -14.81
N LYS A 178 14.96 6.71 -14.33
CA LYS A 178 15.88 6.26 -13.27
C LYS A 178 16.37 7.44 -12.43
N ASP A 179 17.20 7.17 -11.45
CA ASP A 179 17.93 8.18 -10.67
C ASP A 179 19.11 8.71 -11.49
N LEU A 180 19.05 9.97 -11.90
CA LEU A 180 20.10 10.64 -12.66
C LEU A 180 20.88 11.62 -11.78
N LYS A 181 22.21 11.61 -11.86
CA LYS A 181 23.10 12.45 -11.05
C LYS A 181 24.20 13.10 -11.89
N GLY A 182 24.65 14.27 -11.46
CA GLY A 182 25.80 14.95 -12.03
C GLY A 182 25.76 15.08 -13.55
N ALA A 183 26.75 14.51 -14.23
CA ALA A 183 26.88 14.60 -15.69
C ALA A 183 25.72 13.92 -16.45
N GLU A 184 25.18 12.79 -15.95
CA GLU A 184 24.04 12.11 -16.58
C GLU A 184 22.78 12.99 -16.55
N LEU A 185 22.51 13.66 -15.43
CA LEU A 185 21.40 14.59 -15.32
C LEU A 185 21.61 15.79 -16.25
N ALA A 186 22.80 16.38 -16.26
CA ALA A 186 23.11 17.51 -17.14
C ALA A 186 22.92 17.15 -18.62
N GLN A 187 23.36 15.96 -19.05
CA GLN A 187 23.12 15.46 -20.40
C GLN A 187 21.63 15.32 -20.69
N LYS A 188 20.85 14.72 -19.79
CA LYS A 188 19.40 14.55 -19.95
C LYS A 188 18.68 15.89 -20.05
N LEU A 189 19.04 16.88 -19.24
CA LEU A 189 18.48 18.23 -19.29
C LEU A 189 18.79 18.97 -20.61
N ALA A 190 19.90 18.64 -21.29
CA ALA A 190 20.25 19.21 -22.58
C ALA A 190 19.53 18.57 -23.78
N GLU A 191 18.93 17.38 -23.60
CA GLU A 191 18.22 16.67 -24.66
C GLU A 191 16.99 17.44 -25.18
N GLN A 192 16.87 17.56 -26.50
CA GLN A 192 15.70 18.13 -27.18
C GLN A 192 14.66 17.02 -27.49
N SER A 193 14.29 16.24 -26.46
CA SER A 193 13.31 15.15 -26.52
C SER A 193 12.14 15.44 -25.60
N TYR A 194 11.03 14.68 -25.76
CA TYR A 194 9.89 14.75 -24.86
C TYR A 194 10.29 14.41 -23.42
N GLU A 195 11.08 13.35 -23.24
CA GLU A 195 11.63 12.97 -21.95
C GLU A 195 12.52 14.07 -21.35
N GLY A 196 13.45 14.65 -22.13
CA GLY A 196 14.29 15.77 -21.72
C GLY A 196 13.46 16.99 -21.27
N ASP A 197 12.31 17.25 -21.93
CA ASP A 197 11.40 18.33 -21.52
C ASP A 197 10.76 18.05 -20.14
N ILE A 198 10.32 16.83 -19.89
CA ILE A 198 9.81 16.42 -18.58
C ILE A 198 10.89 16.61 -17.51
N TYR A 199 12.13 16.12 -17.75
CA TYR A 199 13.23 16.30 -16.80
C TYR A 199 13.52 17.79 -16.53
N ARG A 200 13.56 18.65 -17.55
CA ARG A 200 13.74 20.12 -17.36
C ARG A 200 12.64 20.74 -16.53
N ARG A 201 11.36 20.42 -16.82
CA ARG A 201 10.21 21.00 -16.12
C ARG A 201 10.13 20.53 -14.67
N VAL A 202 10.37 19.24 -14.41
CA VAL A 202 10.40 18.71 -13.03
C VAL A 202 11.60 19.27 -12.27
N SER A 203 12.79 19.36 -12.92
CA SER A 203 13.96 20.03 -12.35
C SER A 203 13.66 21.48 -11.95
N ALA A 204 13.01 22.24 -12.83
CA ALA A 204 12.59 23.62 -12.54
C ALA A 204 11.59 23.68 -11.39
N LEU A 205 10.60 22.75 -11.36
CA LEU A 205 9.57 22.67 -10.31
C LEU A 205 10.22 22.49 -8.93
N VAL A 206 11.07 21.46 -8.76
CA VAL A 206 11.65 21.16 -7.43
C VAL A 206 12.85 22.04 -7.11
N GLY A 207 13.58 22.55 -8.11
CA GLY A 207 14.74 23.41 -7.94
C GLY A 207 14.43 24.89 -7.69
N ALA A 208 13.17 25.33 -7.85
CA ALA A 208 12.77 26.70 -7.59
C ALA A 208 12.88 27.05 -6.09
N PRO A 209 13.59 28.13 -5.70
CA PRO A 209 13.77 28.49 -4.30
C PRO A 209 12.44 28.68 -3.55
N ALA A 210 11.42 29.23 -4.18
CA ALA A 210 10.09 29.39 -3.60
C ALA A 210 9.41 28.04 -3.28
N HIS A 211 9.65 27.01 -4.09
CA HIS A 211 9.03 25.70 -3.92
C HIS A 211 9.78 24.82 -2.90
N GLN A 212 11.10 24.98 -2.76
CA GLN A 212 11.91 24.17 -1.85
C GLN A 212 11.44 24.27 -0.39
N GLY A 213 11.07 25.48 0.04
CA GLY A 213 10.51 25.69 1.39
C GLY A 213 9.18 24.94 1.58
N VAL A 214 8.29 25.01 0.61
CA VAL A 214 6.99 24.33 0.61
C VAL A 214 7.17 22.81 0.60
N ILE A 215 8.02 22.28 -0.29
CA ILE A 215 8.29 20.84 -0.41
C ILE A 215 8.89 20.29 0.89
N LYS A 216 9.86 20.99 1.50
CA LYS A 216 10.47 20.59 2.75
C LYS A 216 9.48 20.60 3.93
N ALA A 217 8.65 21.63 4.02
CA ALA A 217 7.64 21.76 5.07
C ALA A 217 6.52 20.72 4.94
N ALA A 218 6.18 20.33 3.71
CA ALA A 218 5.13 19.36 3.42
C ALA A 218 5.56 17.89 3.58
N LYS A 219 6.88 17.61 3.75
CA LYS A 219 7.36 16.24 3.98
C LYS A 219 6.74 15.69 5.26
N PRO A 220 6.01 14.55 5.20
CA PRO A 220 5.44 13.93 6.38
C PRO A 220 6.50 13.60 7.44
N GLN A 221 6.15 13.75 8.72
CA GLN A 221 7.06 13.45 9.85
C GLN A 221 6.97 11.99 10.28
N VAL A 222 6.59 11.11 9.36
CA VAL A 222 6.50 9.67 9.53
C VAL A 222 7.28 8.98 8.40
N GLU A 223 7.85 7.82 8.71
CA GLU A 223 8.63 7.05 7.74
C GLU A 223 7.74 6.46 6.63
N LYS A 224 6.51 6.10 6.96
CA LYS A 224 5.58 5.41 6.08
C LYS A 224 4.52 6.39 5.56
N ASN A 225 4.63 6.77 4.30
CA ASN A 225 3.67 7.62 3.61
C ASN A 225 3.53 7.22 2.14
N SER A 226 2.28 7.11 1.64
CA SER A 226 1.96 6.91 0.22
C SER A 226 1.08 8.03 -0.33
N SER A 227 0.67 9.00 0.48
CA SER A 227 -0.17 10.12 0.03
C SER A 227 0.61 11.14 -0.79
N GLY A 228 -0.06 11.75 -1.75
CA GLY A 228 0.51 12.76 -2.63
C GLY A 228 1.60 12.21 -3.56
N TYR A 229 2.38 13.11 -4.13
CA TYR A 229 3.58 12.77 -4.91
C TYR A 229 4.83 13.12 -4.10
N ALA A 230 5.76 12.17 -3.97
CA ALA A 230 6.93 12.29 -3.09
C ALA A 230 8.00 13.29 -3.61
N LEU A 231 7.63 14.55 -3.88
CA LEU A 231 8.53 15.58 -4.40
C LEU A 231 9.74 15.85 -3.48
N TRP A 232 9.63 15.56 -2.19
CA TRP A 232 10.72 15.68 -1.21
C TRP A 232 11.77 14.58 -1.29
N ASP A 233 11.54 13.50 -2.08
CA ASP A 233 12.42 12.33 -2.17
C ASP A 233 13.07 12.14 -3.55
N ILE A 234 12.87 13.06 -4.49
CA ILE A 234 13.33 12.89 -5.88
C ILE A 234 14.63 13.66 -6.21
N GLY A 235 15.23 14.32 -5.24
CA GLY A 235 16.42 15.12 -5.42
C GLY A 235 16.14 16.63 -5.50
N ASP A 236 17.20 17.41 -5.76
CA ASP A 236 17.15 18.87 -5.78
C ASP A 236 16.89 19.47 -7.20
N GLY A 237 16.76 18.63 -8.20
CA GLY A 237 16.58 19.02 -9.60
C GLY A 237 17.83 19.61 -10.26
N ARG A 238 18.93 19.77 -9.54
CA ARG A 238 20.18 20.38 -10.05
C ARG A 238 21.35 19.39 -10.08
N GLN A 239 21.55 18.68 -8.97
CA GLN A 239 22.61 17.67 -8.84
C GLN A 239 22.06 16.25 -8.98
N SER A 240 20.81 16.05 -8.63
CA SER A 240 20.14 14.76 -8.75
C SER A 240 18.66 14.93 -9.07
N LEU A 241 18.09 13.96 -9.81
CA LEU A 241 16.67 13.87 -10.08
C LEU A 241 16.27 12.41 -10.35
N ASN A 242 15.42 11.86 -9.49
CA ASN A 242 14.94 10.48 -9.56
C ASN A 242 13.47 10.42 -10.01
N LEU A 243 13.22 10.29 -11.29
CA LEU A 243 11.85 10.16 -11.80
C LEU A 243 11.27 8.75 -11.61
N ALA A 244 12.08 7.71 -11.44
CA ALA A 244 11.58 6.38 -11.05
C ALA A 244 10.96 6.42 -9.64
N ARG A 245 11.58 7.15 -8.70
CA ARG A 245 11.02 7.40 -7.37
C ARG A 245 9.68 8.12 -7.44
N LEU A 246 9.56 9.10 -8.34
CA LEU A 246 8.33 9.86 -8.53
C LEU A 246 7.19 9.02 -9.11
N MET A 247 7.50 8.14 -10.06
CA MET A 247 6.54 7.20 -10.65
C MET A 247 6.07 6.15 -9.64
N THR A 248 6.96 5.75 -8.70
CA THR A 248 6.61 4.80 -7.64
C THR A 248 5.65 5.47 -6.65
N GLY A 249 4.47 4.89 -6.49
CA GLY A 249 3.38 5.45 -5.69
C GLY A 249 2.46 6.40 -6.45
N SER A 250 2.66 6.59 -7.76
CA SER A 250 1.82 7.50 -8.58
C SER A 250 0.45 6.93 -8.96
N GLN A 251 0.17 5.66 -8.69
CA GLN A 251 -1.09 4.96 -9.06
C GLN A 251 -1.43 5.09 -10.55
N GLY A 252 -0.41 5.10 -11.42
CA GLY A 252 -0.61 5.20 -12.87
C GLY A 252 -1.16 6.55 -13.33
N THR A 253 -1.05 7.62 -12.53
CA THR A 253 -1.52 8.97 -12.89
C THR A 253 -0.51 9.76 -13.73
N LEU A 254 0.75 9.33 -13.78
CA LEU A 254 1.84 10.01 -14.50
C LEU A 254 2.29 9.26 -15.76
N GLY A 255 1.82 8.03 -15.97
CA GLY A 255 2.17 7.15 -17.07
C GLY A 255 1.89 5.70 -16.75
N ILE A 256 2.15 4.78 -17.69
CA ILE A 256 1.87 3.35 -17.54
C ILE A 256 3.19 2.58 -17.52
N ILE A 257 3.49 1.92 -16.39
CA ILE A 257 4.71 1.12 -16.19
C ILE A 257 4.63 -0.15 -17.05
N THR A 258 5.69 -0.44 -17.82
CA THR A 258 5.80 -1.62 -18.68
C THR A 258 6.90 -2.58 -18.27
N LYS A 259 7.97 -2.08 -17.59
CA LYS A 259 8.99 -2.92 -16.96
C LYS A 259 9.50 -2.26 -15.67
N ILE A 260 9.97 -3.09 -14.77
CA ILE A 260 10.48 -2.70 -13.46
C ILE A 260 11.86 -3.32 -13.27
N HIS A 261 12.85 -2.49 -12.94
CA HIS A 261 14.17 -2.91 -12.52
C HIS A 261 14.22 -2.86 -11.00
N PHE A 262 14.28 -4.03 -10.37
CA PHE A 262 14.36 -4.16 -8.92
C PHE A 262 15.77 -4.50 -8.47
N LYS A 263 16.18 -3.87 -7.36
CA LYS A 263 17.20 -4.40 -6.48
C LYS A 263 16.58 -5.46 -5.56
N LEU A 264 17.32 -6.54 -5.32
CA LEU A 264 16.93 -7.63 -4.42
C LEU A 264 17.93 -7.75 -3.27
N VAL A 265 17.54 -8.49 -2.23
CA VAL A 265 18.40 -8.74 -1.07
C VAL A 265 18.46 -10.22 -0.76
N HIS A 266 19.52 -10.64 -0.06
CA HIS A 266 19.59 -11.99 0.51
C HIS A 266 18.74 -12.07 1.77
N PRO A 267 17.76 -13.01 1.86
CA PRO A 267 16.94 -13.16 3.05
C PRO A 267 17.76 -13.70 4.23
N LYS A 268 17.47 -13.18 5.42
CA LYS A 268 18.00 -13.75 6.66
C LYS A 268 17.25 -15.06 6.96
N PRO A 269 17.95 -16.21 7.08
CA PRO A 269 17.30 -17.52 7.11
C PRO A 269 16.63 -17.86 8.44
N TYR A 270 17.10 -17.28 9.56
CA TYR A 270 16.58 -17.60 10.89
C TYR A 270 15.72 -16.47 11.44
N SER A 271 14.69 -16.85 12.24
CA SER A 271 13.83 -15.88 12.94
C SER A 271 13.51 -16.34 14.35
N SER A 272 13.44 -15.39 15.27
CA SER A 272 12.91 -15.54 16.62
C SER A 272 11.95 -14.38 16.91
N MET A 273 10.94 -14.60 17.74
CA MET A 273 9.94 -13.59 18.03
C MET A 273 9.75 -13.41 19.54
N VAL A 274 9.59 -12.18 19.97
CA VAL A 274 9.07 -11.85 21.29
C VAL A 274 7.61 -11.42 21.15
N VAL A 275 6.74 -12.02 21.94
CA VAL A 275 5.33 -11.63 22.05
C VAL A 275 5.13 -10.94 23.39
N LEU A 276 4.64 -9.69 23.35
CA LEU A 276 4.32 -8.90 24.52
C LEU A 276 2.81 -8.74 24.64
N PHE A 277 2.26 -8.95 25.84
CA PHE A 277 0.83 -8.85 26.10
C PHE A 277 0.60 -7.64 27.01
N LEU A 278 -0.08 -6.61 26.50
CA LEU A 278 -0.36 -5.38 27.20
C LEU A 278 -1.82 -5.28 27.63
N ASP A 279 -2.06 -4.86 28.87
CA ASP A 279 -3.41 -4.68 29.40
C ASP A 279 -3.96 -3.26 29.15
N LYS A 280 -3.08 -2.30 28.85
CA LYS A 280 -3.43 -0.89 28.61
C LYS A 280 -2.61 -0.27 27.50
N PHE A 281 -3.20 0.62 26.72
CA PHE A 281 -2.49 1.40 25.69
C PHE A 281 -1.40 2.33 26.27
N SER A 282 -1.56 2.78 27.52
CA SER A 282 -0.55 3.63 28.18
C SER A 282 0.82 2.96 28.32
N GLU A 283 0.88 1.63 28.38
CA GLU A 283 2.12 0.86 28.45
C GLU A 283 2.99 0.98 27.19
N LEU A 284 2.37 1.35 26.05
CA LEU A 284 3.10 1.62 24.81
C LEU A 284 4.11 2.77 24.96
N ALA A 285 3.91 3.71 25.89
CA ALA A 285 4.83 4.83 26.10
C ALA A 285 6.25 4.36 26.44
N GLU A 286 6.34 3.23 27.13
CA GLU A 286 7.62 2.63 27.52
C GLU A 286 8.03 1.51 26.56
N VAL A 287 7.07 0.70 26.10
CA VAL A 287 7.33 -0.48 25.25
C VAL A 287 7.83 -0.08 23.87
N VAL A 288 7.21 0.93 23.22
CA VAL A 288 7.58 1.30 21.85
C VAL A 288 9.03 1.77 21.74
N PRO A 289 9.51 2.74 22.53
CA PRO A 289 10.90 3.17 22.45
C PRO A 289 11.89 2.06 22.82
N GLU A 290 11.56 1.22 23.82
CA GLU A 290 12.39 0.07 24.21
C GLU A 290 12.55 -0.93 23.06
N VAL A 291 11.44 -1.37 22.47
CA VAL A 291 11.48 -2.31 21.34
C VAL A 291 12.24 -1.74 20.14
N LEU A 292 12.00 -0.46 19.79
CA LEU A 292 12.68 0.18 18.67
C LEU A 292 14.21 0.31 18.89
N ALA A 293 14.66 0.47 20.13
CA ALA A 293 16.08 0.50 20.47
C ALA A 293 16.81 -0.83 20.14
N HIS A 294 16.10 -1.96 20.15
CA HIS A 294 16.63 -3.26 19.74
C HIS A 294 16.67 -3.48 18.22
N SER A 295 16.18 -2.52 17.41
CA SER A 295 16.20 -2.57 15.94
C SER A 295 15.61 -3.88 15.37
N PRO A 296 14.36 -4.23 15.69
CA PRO A 296 13.74 -5.46 15.19
C PRO A 296 13.51 -5.41 13.67
N ASP A 297 13.37 -6.58 13.04
CA ASP A 297 13.02 -6.69 11.62
C ASP A 297 11.55 -6.36 11.37
N SER A 298 10.66 -6.67 12.32
CA SER A 298 9.27 -6.22 12.32
C SER A 298 8.74 -6.02 13.73
N PHE A 299 7.81 -5.08 13.87
CA PHE A 299 7.15 -4.77 15.13
C PHE A 299 5.66 -4.50 14.84
N GLU A 300 4.86 -5.51 15.11
CA GLU A 300 3.46 -5.62 14.70
C GLU A 300 2.53 -5.64 15.91
N SER A 301 1.26 -5.32 15.68
CA SER A 301 0.24 -5.41 16.72
C SER A 301 -1.09 -5.94 16.21
N TYR A 302 -1.89 -6.47 17.12
CA TYR A 302 -3.34 -6.65 16.98
C TYR A 302 -4.02 -6.52 18.35
N ASP A 303 -5.26 -6.05 18.32
CA ASP A 303 -6.05 -5.75 19.52
C ASP A 303 -6.80 -6.95 20.10
N ASP A 304 -7.48 -6.72 21.23
CA ASP A 304 -8.33 -7.68 21.91
C ASP A 304 -9.49 -8.17 21.02
N HIS A 305 -10.07 -7.29 20.18
CA HIS A 305 -11.12 -7.68 19.25
C HIS A 305 -10.62 -8.70 18.21
N THR A 306 -9.47 -8.44 17.63
CA THR A 306 -8.81 -9.36 16.68
C THR A 306 -8.48 -10.70 17.33
N PHE A 307 -7.98 -10.68 18.57
CA PHE A 307 -7.69 -11.90 19.32
C PHE A 307 -8.97 -12.72 19.60
N GLN A 308 -10.04 -12.06 20.06
CA GLN A 308 -11.33 -12.73 20.31
C GLN A 308 -11.91 -13.36 19.03
N ILE A 309 -11.79 -12.67 17.88
CA ILE A 309 -12.19 -13.22 16.58
C ILE A 309 -11.38 -14.47 16.24
N ALA A 310 -10.04 -14.43 16.42
CA ALA A 310 -9.20 -15.59 16.19
C ALA A 310 -9.58 -16.78 17.07
N MET A 311 -9.86 -16.54 18.34
CA MET A 311 -10.29 -17.60 19.28
C MET A 311 -11.65 -18.16 18.91
N ARG A 312 -12.60 -17.31 18.53
CA ARG A 312 -13.95 -17.73 18.10
C ARG A 312 -13.94 -18.60 16.84
N TYR A 313 -13.00 -18.36 15.93
CA TYR A 313 -12.89 -19.08 14.65
C TYR A 313 -11.62 -19.94 14.57
N LEU A 314 -11.13 -20.42 15.71
CA LEU A 314 -9.91 -21.23 15.79
C LEU A 314 -9.92 -22.49 14.90
N PRO A 315 -11.03 -23.25 14.77
CA PRO A 315 -11.06 -24.39 13.86
C PRO A 315 -10.84 -24.03 12.41
N GLU A 316 -11.40 -22.93 11.93
CA GLU A 316 -11.24 -22.45 10.56
C GLU A 316 -9.81 -21.92 10.32
N LEU A 317 -9.22 -21.26 11.31
CA LEU A 317 -7.84 -20.82 11.27
C LEU A 317 -6.88 -22.03 11.13
N ALA A 318 -7.15 -23.10 11.87
CA ALA A 318 -6.40 -24.34 11.79
C ALA A 318 -6.44 -24.97 10.39
N LEU A 319 -7.59 -24.98 9.75
CA LEU A 319 -7.77 -25.49 8.39
C LEU A 319 -6.99 -24.65 7.35
N GLN A 320 -7.02 -23.33 7.48
CA GLN A 320 -6.26 -22.43 6.58
C GLN A 320 -4.75 -22.62 6.72
N MET A 321 -4.27 -22.84 7.93
CA MET A 321 -2.85 -23.09 8.20
C MET A 321 -2.37 -24.47 7.73
N LYS A 322 -3.26 -25.34 7.23
CA LYS A 322 -2.98 -26.77 6.98
C LYS A 322 -2.35 -27.46 8.19
N ALA A 323 -2.60 -26.94 9.39
CA ALA A 323 -2.18 -27.50 10.64
C ALA A 323 -3.27 -28.44 11.14
N GLY A 324 -2.88 -29.58 11.71
CA GLY A 324 -3.85 -30.46 12.35
C GLY A 324 -4.58 -29.71 13.48
N MET A 325 -5.93 -29.81 13.56
CA MET A 325 -6.74 -29.11 14.57
C MET A 325 -6.23 -29.34 15.99
N ILE A 326 -5.79 -30.57 16.30
CA ILE A 326 -5.26 -30.93 17.62
C ILE A 326 -3.94 -30.19 17.91
N GLY A 327 -3.02 -30.16 16.93
CA GLY A 327 -1.74 -29.48 17.08
C GLY A 327 -1.89 -27.97 17.29
N LEU A 328 -2.78 -27.31 16.54
CA LEU A 328 -3.04 -25.89 16.70
C LEU A 328 -3.77 -25.60 18.03
N GLY A 329 -4.78 -26.39 18.40
CA GLY A 329 -5.47 -26.26 19.68
C GLY A 329 -4.50 -26.35 20.86
N ILE A 330 -3.61 -27.34 20.86
CA ILE A 330 -2.57 -27.48 21.88
C ILE A 330 -1.64 -26.27 21.88
N SER A 331 -1.28 -25.73 20.72
CA SER A 331 -0.37 -24.58 20.62
C SER A 331 -0.99 -23.30 21.16
N PHE A 332 -2.32 -23.16 21.22
CA PHE A 332 -3.03 -22.01 21.77
C PHE A 332 -3.51 -22.20 23.23
N LEU A 333 -3.29 -23.38 23.82
CA LEU A 333 -3.66 -23.63 25.23
C LEU A 333 -3.12 -22.56 26.19
N PRO A 334 -1.86 -22.09 26.06
CA PRO A 334 -1.35 -21.06 26.96
C PRO A 334 -2.06 -19.73 26.83
N GLU A 335 -2.47 -19.31 25.60
CA GLU A 335 -3.21 -18.08 25.37
C GLU A 335 -4.65 -18.19 25.86
N LEU A 336 -5.27 -19.36 25.67
CA LEU A 336 -6.59 -19.67 26.24
C LEU A 336 -6.55 -19.65 27.76
N TRP A 337 -5.51 -20.24 28.36
CA TRP A 337 -5.33 -20.21 29.81
C TRP A 337 -5.16 -18.78 30.33
N MET A 338 -4.33 -17.97 29.65
CA MET A 338 -4.14 -16.57 29.99
C MET A 338 -5.46 -15.78 29.92
N ALA A 339 -6.22 -15.96 28.85
CA ALA A 339 -7.53 -15.31 28.68
C ALA A 339 -8.56 -15.73 29.75
N LEU A 340 -8.49 -16.98 30.24
CA LEU A 340 -9.38 -17.49 31.30
C LEU A 340 -8.97 -17.02 32.71
N THR A 341 -7.68 -16.80 32.96
CA THR A 341 -7.17 -16.51 34.29
C THR A 341 -6.82 -15.05 34.52
N GLY A 342 -6.36 -14.34 33.48
CA GLY A 342 -5.88 -12.94 33.53
C GLY A 342 -6.71 -11.96 32.70
N GLY A 343 -7.69 -12.44 31.94
CA GLY A 343 -8.43 -11.62 30.97
C GLY A 343 -7.77 -11.59 29.59
N VAL A 344 -8.47 -10.94 28.64
CA VAL A 344 -7.94 -10.73 27.27
C VAL A 344 -7.05 -9.48 27.27
N PRO A 345 -5.78 -9.57 26.91
CA PRO A 345 -4.90 -8.40 26.82
C PRO A 345 -5.49 -7.39 25.82
N LYS A 346 -5.38 -6.11 26.15
CA LYS A 346 -5.87 -5.02 25.28
C LYS A 346 -5.12 -4.94 23.97
N LEU A 347 -3.83 -5.31 23.97
CA LEU A 347 -2.98 -5.30 22.80
C LEU A 347 -1.95 -6.43 22.87
N ILE A 348 -1.74 -7.11 21.75
CA ILE A 348 -0.71 -8.12 21.56
C ILE A 348 0.31 -7.58 20.57
N LEU A 349 1.57 -7.55 20.98
CA LEU A 349 2.68 -7.06 20.19
C LEU A 349 3.56 -8.22 19.74
N LEU A 350 3.94 -8.20 18.46
CA LEU A 350 4.82 -9.19 17.84
C LEU A 350 6.11 -8.51 17.41
N VAL A 351 7.21 -8.87 18.02
CA VAL A 351 8.55 -8.33 17.72
C VAL A 351 9.41 -9.44 17.12
N GLU A 352 9.69 -9.37 15.83
CA GLU A 352 10.49 -10.39 15.13
C GLU A 352 11.91 -9.88 14.89
N PHE A 353 12.87 -10.75 15.18
CA PHE A 353 14.28 -10.57 14.85
C PHE A 353 14.70 -11.62 13.83
N ARG A 354 15.47 -11.22 12.84
CA ARG A 354 16.07 -12.11 11.84
C ARG A 354 17.59 -11.98 11.82
N ALA A 355 18.27 -13.10 11.57
CA ALA A 355 19.73 -13.16 11.58
C ALA A 355 20.26 -14.26 10.65
N ASP A 356 21.60 -14.28 10.49
CA ASP A 356 22.29 -15.31 9.71
C ASP A 356 22.45 -16.62 10.51
N THR A 357 22.31 -16.58 11.84
CA THR A 357 22.32 -17.78 12.71
C THR A 357 21.12 -17.78 13.67
N GLN A 358 20.72 -18.96 14.12
CA GLN A 358 19.63 -19.11 15.10
C GLN A 358 20.04 -18.56 16.47
N GLU A 359 21.30 -18.70 16.84
CA GLU A 359 21.85 -18.21 18.10
C GLU A 359 21.79 -16.69 18.18
N GLU A 360 22.21 -15.99 17.13
CA GLU A 360 22.13 -14.51 17.07
C GLU A 360 20.68 -14.02 17.19
N CYS A 361 19.79 -14.64 16.46
CA CYS A 361 18.38 -14.33 16.43
C CYS A 361 17.73 -14.52 17.81
N LEU A 362 18.04 -15.65 18.46
CA LEU A 362 17.53 -15.99 19.79
C LEU A 362 18.10 -15.04 20.85
N ALA A 363 19.41 -14.71 20.80
CA ALA A 363 20.04 -13.80 21.75
C ALA A 363 19.38 -12.41 21.72
N LYS A 364 19.06 -11.88 20.54
CA LYS A 364 18.32 -10.60 20.42
C LYS A 364 16.93 -10.68 21.07
N ALA A 365 16.21 -11.78 20.83
CA ALA A 365 14.89 -11.99 21.41
C ALA A 365 14.95 -12.15 22.95
N GLU A 366 15.95 -12.89 23.46
CA GLU A 366 16.15 -13.10 24.91
C GLU A 366 16.54 -11.79 25.61
N HIS A 367 17.36 -10.94 24.97
CA HIS A 367 17.75 -9.65 25.51
C HIS A 367 16.53 -8.73 25.68
N LEU A 368 15.73 -8.53 24.63
CA LEU A 368 14.49 -7.75 24.72
C LEU A 368 13.53 -8.33 25.78
N ALA A 369 13.37 -9.65 25.80
CA ALA A 369 12.44 -10.28 26.74
C ALA A 369 12.91 -10.14 28.21
N ALA A 370 14.21 -10.16 28.46
CA ALA A 370 14.77 -9.93 29.80
C ALA A 370 14.56 -8.49 30.25
N GLU A 371 14.79 -7.52 29.39
CA GLU A 371 14.58 -6.11 29.64
C GLU A 371 13.10 -5.80 29.90
N ALA A 372 12.20 -6.29 29.05
CA ALA A 372 10.76 -6.12 29.21
C ALA A 372 10.23 -6.71 30.53
N LYS A 373 10.76 -7.85 30.97
CA LYS A 373 10.41 -8.44 32.28
C LYS A 373 10.98 -7.67 33.46
N HIS A 374 12.19 -7.13 33.32
CA HIS A 374 12.84 -6.36 34.37
C HIS A 374 12.13 -5.02 34.60
N ASN A 375 11.85 -4.32 33.52
CA ASN A 375 11.25 -2.99 33.56
C ASN A 375 9.74 -3.01 33.89
N ARG A 376 9.04 -4.11 33.58
CA ARG A 376 7.58 -4.22 33.67
C ARG A 376 7.12 -5.59 34.14
N GLN A 377 6.96 -5.75 35.43
CA GLN A 377 6.57 -7.04 36.05
C GLN A 377 5.15 -7.51 35.65
N HIS A 378 4.32 -6.65 35.09
CA HIS A 378 2.94 -6.94 34.71
C HIS A 378 2.74 -7.25 33.23
N VAL A 379 3.73 -7.03 32.36
CA VAL A 379 3.65 -7.36 30.93
C VAL A 379 3.93 -8.85 30.74
N GLY A 380 2.97 -9.56 30.17
CA GLY A 380 3.20 -10.95 29.76
C GLY A 380 4.22 -11.00 28.62
N VAL A 381 5.29 -11.79 28.79
CA VAL A 381 6.37 -11.90 27.79
C VAL A 381 6.56 -13.36 27.39
N ARG A 382 6.55 -13.62 26.10
CA ARG A 382 6.82 -14.95 25.54
C ARG A 382 7.87 -14.91 24.45
N ILE A 383 8.84 -15.83 24.49
CA ILE A 383 9.85 -15.99 23.43
C ILE A 383 9.46 -17.18 22.55
N ILE A 384 9.43 -16.96 21.25
CA ILE A 384 9.21 -17.96 20.21
C ILE A 384 10.54 -18.17 19.48
N LYS A 385 11.09 -19.38 19.62
CA LYS A 385 12.48 -19.67 19.28
C LYS A 385 12.73 -20.02 17.82
N ASN A 386 11.67 -20.23 17.02
CA ASN A 386 11.79 -20.69 15.65
C ASN A 386 10.60 -20.26 14.78
N GLU A 387 10.81 -20.33 13.47
CA GLU A 387 9.82 -19.93 12.46
C GLU A 387 8.50 -20.70 12.56
N ALA A 388 8.52 -21.97 12.93
CA ALA A 388 7.30 -22.78 13.07
C ALA A 388 6.37 -22.22 14.16
N GLY A 389 6.94 -21.78 15.29
CA GLY A 389 6.21 -21.14 16.36
C GLY A 389 5.69 -19.74 15.99
N THR A 390 6.47 -18.96 15.21
CA THR A 390 6.06 -17.61 14.79
C THR A 390 4.86 -17.63 13.84
N LYS A 391 4.75 -18.66 12.98
CA LYS A 391 3.63 -18.82 12.02
C LYS A 391 2.25 -18.72 12.66
N LYS A 392 2.09 -19.20 13.88
CA LYS A 392 0.84 -19.13 14.64
C LYS A 392 0.37 -17.69 14.87
N TYR A 393 1.23 -16.84 15.40
CA TYR A 393 0.91 -15.43 15.70
C TYR A 393 0.70 -14.62 14.42
N TRP A 394 1.51 -14.88 13.39
CA TRP A 394 1.32 -14.31 12.08
C TRP A 394 -0.02 -14.70 11.45
N ALA A 395 -0.45 -15.94 11.63
CA ALA A 395 -1.76 -16.39 11.13
C ALA A 395 -2.91 -15.65 11.83
N VAL A 396 -2.85 -15.46 13.15
CA VAL A 396 -3.84 -14.64 13.87
C VAL A 396 -3.93 -13.25 13.28
N ARG A 397 -2.79 -12.56 13.15
CA ARG A 397 -2.74 -11.19 12.63
C ARG A 397 -3.28 -11.07 11.20
N ARG A 398 -2.90 -11.99 10.32
CA ARG A 398 -3.25 -11.90 8.89
C ARG A 398 -4.66 -12.42 8.57
N GLU A 399 -5.09 -13.47 9.25
CA GLU A 399 -6.29 -14.22 8.84
C GLU A 399 -7.54 -13.86 9.62
N SER A 400 -7.43 -13.27 10.82
CA SER A 400 -8.59 -12.94 11.65
C SER A 400 -9.61 -12.07 10.93
N PHE A 401 -9.15 -11.06 10.20
CA PHE A 401 -10.00 -10.20 9.42
C PHE A 401 -10.67 -10.92 8.23
N ASN A 402 -9.91 -11.78 7.52
CA ASN A 402 -10.46 -12.58 6.42
C ASN A 402 -11.54 -13.55 6.90
N LEU A 403 -11.35 -14.13 8.09
CA LEU A 403 -12.33 -14.99 8.73
C LEU A 403 -13.60 -14.22 9.12
N LEU A 404 -13.43 -13.06 9.74
CA LEU A 404 -14.56 -12.20 10.10
C LEU A 404 -15.38 -11.83 8.86
N ARG A 405 -14.73 -11.36 7.79
CA ARG A 405 -15.38 -11.00 6.52
C ARG A 405 -16.18 -12.15 5.90
N LYS A 406 -15.64 -13.37 5.94
CA LYS A 406 -16.34 -14.56 5.40
C LYS A 406 -17.55 -14.98 6.20
N LYS A 407 -17.54 -14.73 7.51
CA LYS A 407 -18.60 -15.20 8.45
C LYS A 407 -19.73 -14.20 8.65
N VAL A 408 -19.45 -12.91 8.52
CA VAL A 408 -20.48 -11.88 8.66
C VAL A 408 -21.16 -11.67 7.30
N LYS A 409 -22.30 -12.35 7.13
CA LYS A 409 -23.14 -12.19 5.94
C LYS A 409 -23.78 -10.80 5.93
N ASN A 410 -24.01 -10.25 4.74
CA ASN A 410 -24.66 -8.96 4.49
C ASN A 410 -23.89 -7.72 4.98
N ARG A 411 -22.60 -7.85 5.36
CA ARG A 411 -21.74 -6.71 5.64
C ARG A 411 -20.56 -6.65 4.65
N ARG A 412 -20.06 -5.44 4.41
CA ARG A 412 -18.91 -5.17 3.54
C ARG A 412 -17.81 -4.45 4.31
N THR A 413 -16.59 -4.64 3.86
CA THR A 413 -15.44 -3.86 4.34
C THR A 413 -15.54 -2.43 3.84
N ALA A 414 -15.29 -1.47 4.72
CA ALA A 414 -15.31 -0.05 4.41
C ALA A 414 -14.01 0.65 4.84
N PRO A 415 -12.89 0.47 4.12
CA PRO A 415 -11.57 0.97 4.52
C PRO A 415 -11.39 2.49 4.28
N PHE A 416 -12.36 3.31 4.69
CA PHE A 416 -12.38 4.75 4.44
C PHE A 416 -11.32 5.48 5.24
N PHE A 417 -11.18 5.16 6.52
CA PHE A 417 -10.19 5.76 7.44
C PHE A 417 -9.13 4.75 7.87
N ASP A 418 -8.93 3.71 7.08
CA ASP A 418 -7.88 2.72 7.24
C ASP A 418 -6.49 3.27 6.88
N ASP A 419 -5.41 2.60 7.33
CA ASP A 419 -4.04 2.80 6.86
C ASP A 419 -3.39 4.15 7.21
N PHE A 420 -3.86 4.86 8.20
CA PHE A 420 -3.18 6.08 8.64
C PHE A 420 -1.91 5.77 9.44
N VAL A 421 -1.03 6.76 9.52
CA VAL A 421 0.26 6.66 10.22
C VAL A 421 0.41 7.85 11.16
N VAL A 422 0.86 7.58 12.39
CA VAL A 422 1.30 8.62 13.35
C VAL A 422 2.70 8.28 13.84
N PRO A 423 3.49 9.26 14.31
CA PRO A 423 4.80 8.94 14.87
C PRO A 423 4.67 7.88 15.98
N PRO A 424 5.44 6.77 15.96
CA PRO A 424 5.26 5.64 16.88
C PRO A 424 5.24 6.05 18.37
N LEU A 425 6.06 7.00 18.74
CA LEU A 425 6.14 7.54 20.11
C LEU A 425 4.88 8.33 20.54
N LYS A 426 4.00 8.65 19.60
CA LYS A 426 2.72 9.34 19.87
C LYS A 426 1.53 8.39 19.99
N LEU A 427 1.70 7.12 19.71
CA LEU A 427 0.64 6.11 19.82
C LEU A 427 0.00 6.04 21.20
N PRO A 428 0.73 6.15 22.33
CA PRO A 428 0.14 6.11 23.66
C PRO A 428 -0.89 7.23 23.91
N GLU A 429 -0.65 8.41 23.33
CA GLU A 429 -1.57 9.56 23.42
C GLU A 429 -2.69 9.49 22.39
N PHE A 430 -2.39 8.91 21.21
CA PHE A 430 -3.27 8.87 20.06
C PHE A 430 -4.35 7.79 20.20
N LEU A 431 -3.98 6.55 20.55
CA LEU A 431 -4.90 5.40 20.56
C LEU A 431 -6.10 5.56 21.50
N PRO A 432 -5.97 6.10 22.73
CA PRO A 432 -7.12 6.37 23.57
C PRO A 432 -8.13 7.37 22.96
N LYS A 433 -7.65 8.41 22.28
CA LYS A 433 -8.51 9.39 21.60
C LYS A 433 -9.22 8.78 20.38
N LEU A 434 -8.50 7.91 19.66
CA LEU A 434 -9.10 7.15 18.56
C LEU A 434 -10.20 6.21 19.07
N GLU A 435 -9.94 5.48 20.16
CA GLU A 435 -10.93 4.60 20.80
C GLU A 435 -12.15 5.40 21.28
N GLU A 436 -11.94 6.58 21.87
CA GLU A 436 -13.03 7.49 22.25
C GLU A 436 -13.90 7.86 21.04
N ILE A 437 -13.29 8.30 19.92
CA ILE A 437 -14.05 8.60 18.69
C ILE A 437 -14.86 7.39 18.25
N LEU A 438 -14.24 6.21 18.14
CA LEU A 438 -14.90 5.00 17.63
C LEU A 438 -16.00 4.49 18.56
N SER A 439 -15.87 4.70 19.88
CA SER A 439 -16.85 4.24 20.89
C SER A 439 -18.23 4.89 20.75
N HIS A 440 -18.32 6.05 20.12
CA HIS A 440 -19.59 6.75 19.86
C HIS A 440 -20.40 6.14 18.71
N TYR A 441 -19.86 5.12 18.01
CA TYR A 441 -20.48 4.54 16.84
C TYR A 441 -20.64 3.02 16.99
N ASP A 442 -21.81 2.52 16.66
CA ASP A 442 -22.05 1.08 16.58
C ASP A 442 -21.40 0.49 15.32
N LEU A 443 -20.11 0.13 15.46
CA LEU A 443 -19.28 -0.42 14.40
C LEU A 443 -18.64 -1.74 14.85
N THR A 444 -18.62 -2.72 13.96
CA THR A 444 -17.77 -3.91 14.10
C THR A 444 -16.50 -3.68 13.31
N TYR A 445 -15.36 -3.69 13.97
CA TYR A 445 -14.05 -3.45 13.32
C TYR A 445 -12.96 -4.31 13.97
N THR A 446 -11.82 -4.38 13.31
CA THR A 446 -10.55 -4.90 13.86
C THR A 446 -9.52 -3.80 13.81
N VAL A 447 -8.61 -3.79 14.80
CA VAL A 447 -7.44 -2.91 14.82
C VAL A 447 -6.20 -3.79 14.78
N ALA A 448 -5.39 -3.59 13.77
CA ALA A 448 -4.08 -4.21 13.66
C ALA A 448 -3.13 -3.19 13.04
N GLY A 449 -1.81 -3.37 13.18
CA GLY A 449 -0.91 -2.40 12.57
C GLY A 449 0.54 -2.78 12.65
N HIS A 450 1.32 -2.04 11.86
CA HIS A 450 2.77 -2.03 11.90
C HIS A 450 3.18 -0.99 12.98
N ILE A 451 3.10 -1.41 14.25
CA ILE A 451 3.21 -0.49 15.40
C ILE A 451 4.57 0.20 15.44
N GLY A 452 5.62 -0.47 14.97
CA GLY A 452 6.96 0.09 14.86
C GLY A 452 7.07 1.27 13.88
N ASP A 453 6.23 1.29 12.86
CA ASP A 453 6.09 2.40 11.90
C ASP A 453 5.02 3.42 12.33
N GLY A 454 4.22 3.10 13.35
CA GLY A 454 3.04 3.89 13.73
C GLY A 454 1.86 3.78 12.75
N ASN A 455 1.86 2.79 11.87
CA ASN A 455 0.84 2.57 10.86
C ASN A 455 -0.26 1.66 11.41
N ILE A 456 -1.49 2.16 11.42
CA ILE A 456 -2.65 1.50 12.00
C ILE A 456 -3.68 1.18 10.90
N HIS A 457 -4.16 -0.05 10.92
CA HIS A 457 -5.23 -0.54 10.06
C HIS A 457 -6.51 -0.72 10.88
N ILE A 458 -7.56 0.00 10.47
CA ILE A 458 -8.91 -0.14 11.02
C ILE A 458 -9.84 -0.41 9.86
N ILE A 459 -10.38 -1.62 9.83
CA ILE A 459 -11.28 -2.01 8.75
C ILE A 459 -12.66 -2.32 9.34
N PRO A 460 -13.61 -1.37 9.32
CA PRO A 460 -14.95 -1.62 9.76
C PRO A 460 -15.73 -2.48 8.77
N LEU A 461 -16.63 -3.27 9.31
CA LEU A 461 -17.68 -3.98 8.59
C LEU A 461 -18.97 -3.16 8.69
N VAL A 462 -19.45 -2.70 7.56
CA VAL A 462 -20.67 -1.89 7.46
C VAL A 462 -21.79 -2.66 6.77
N ASP A 463 -23.03 -2.37 7.18
CA ASP A 463 -24.19 -2.78 6.41
C ASP A 463 -24.38 -1.80 5.25
N PRO A 464 -24.26 -2.23 3.99
CA PRO A 464 -24.43 -1.35 2.84
C PRO A 464 -25.85 -0.75 2.73
N GLN A 465 -26.84 -1.35 3.40
CA GLN A 465 -28.23 -0.88 3.42
C GLN A 465 -28.50 0.11 4.57
N ARG A 466 -27.51 0.37 5.45
CA ARG A 466 -27.68 1.30 6.57
C ARG A 466 -28.05 2.69 6.06
N PRO A 467 -29.20 3.26 6.47
CA PRO A 467 -29.53 4.64 6.14
C PRO A 467 -28.45 5.60 6.65
N GLY A 468 -28.05 6.57 5.82
CA GLY A 468 -27.03 7.55 6.18
C GLY A 468 -25.59 7.02 6.23
N LEU A 469 -25.29 5.84 5.69
CA LEU A 469 -23.94 5.25 5.70
C LEU A 469 -22.88 6.20 5.12
N ALA A 470 -23.16 6.85 3.99
CA ALA A 470 -22.22 7.78 3.37
C ALA A 470 -21.87 8.95 4.30
N ALA A 471 -22.87 9.55 4.96
CA ALA A 471 -22.65 10.64 5.91
C ALA A 471 -21.88 10.17 7.15
N LEU A 472 -22.15 8.97 7.64
CA LEU A 472 -21.42 8.35 8.74
C LEU A 472 -19.94 8.14 8.40
N LEU A 473 -19.65 7.60 7.21
CA LEU A 473 -18.28 7.36 6.74
C LEU A 473 -17.52 8.67 6.56
N ASP A 474 -18.19 9.70 6.04
CA ASP A 474 -17.63 11.05 5.91
C ASP A 474 -17.26 11.64 7.27
N GLU A 475 -18.20 11.67 8.19
CA GLU A 475 -18.00 12.21 9.53
C GLU A 475 -16.84 11.54 10.25
N LEU A 476 -16.80 10.20 10.23
CA LEU A 476 -15.73 9.43 10.85
C LEU A 476 -14.37 9.67 10.21
N THR A 477 -14.32 9.70 8.86
CA THR A 477 -13.08 9.94 8.14
C THR A 477 -12.52 11.32 8.47
N HIS A 478 -13.38 12.35 8.51
CA HIS A 478 -12.96 13.70 8.90
C HIS A 478 -12.41 13.74 10.32
N LYS A 479 -13.12 13.18 11.31
CA LYS A 479 -12.69 13.16 12.71
C LYS A 479 -11.36 12.43 12.91
N ILE A 480 -11.19 11.26 12.26
CA ILE A 480 -9.98 10.46 12.39
C ILE A 480 -8.81 11.14 11.69
N TYR A 481 -9.00 11.66 10.46
CA TYR A 481 -7.93 12.36 9.75
C TYR A 481 -7.56 13.68 10.43
N ASP A 482 -8.50 14.42 11.02
CA ASP A 482 -8.17 15.59 11.84
C ASP A 482 -7.29 15.21 13.04
N LEU A 483 -7.62 14.11 13.70
CA LEU A 483 -6.81 13.58 14.79
C LEU A 483 -5.41 13.18 14.29
N VAL A 484 -5.30 12.42 13.19
CA VAL A 484 -4.03 11.99 12.59
C VAL A 484 -3.15 13.20 12.24
N LEU A 485 -3.71 14.19 11.57
CA LEU A 485 -2.97 15.39 11.14
C LEU A 485 -2.55 16.26 12.33
N SER A 486 -3.32 16.27 13.43
CA SER A 486 -2.92 16.96 14.67
C SER A 486 -1.66 16.38 15.33
N TYR A 487 -1.32 15.14 14.99
CA TYR A 487 -0.08 14.47 15.39
C TYR A 487 1.00 14.48 14.30
N HIS A 488 0.87 15.32 13.27
CA HIS A 488 1.77 15.37 12.10
C HIS A 488 1.92 14.03 11.37
N GLY A 489 0.85 13.23 11.38
CA GLY A 489 0.78 11.92 10.74
C GLY A 489 0.49 11.98 9.23
N SER A 490 0.29 10.81 8.63
CA SER A 490 -0.14 10.63 7.25
C SER A 490 -1.49 9.91 7.18
N ILE A 491 -2.34 10.30 6.25
CA ILE A 491 -3.65 9.66 6.01
C ILE A 491 -3.53 8.30 5.33
N THR A 492 -2.35 7.92 4.81
CA THR A 492 -2.08 6.58 4.25
C THR A 492 -0.60 6.23 4.32
N GLY A 493 -0.31 5.05 4.84
CA GLY A 493 1.03 4.48 4.91
C GLY A 493 1.43 3.72 3.65
N GLU A 494 0.54 2.86 3.15
CA GLU A 494 0.84 1.90 2.08
C GLU A 494 -0.29 1.66 1.07
N HIS A 495 -1.58 1.94 1.42
CA HIS A 495 -2.71 1.70 0.52
C HIS A 495 -2.90 2.80 -0.51
N ASN A 496 -2.20 3.93 -0.36
CA ASN A 496 -2.20 5.09 -1.25
C ASN A 496 -3.56 5.85 -1.28
N ASP A 497 -3.66 6.90 -2.10
CA ASP A 497 -4.81 7.81 -2.06
C ASP A 497 -6.07 7.23 -2.74
N GLY A 498 -5.94 6.72 -3.95
CA GLY A 498 -7.04 6.19 -4.75
C GLY A 498 -8.21 7.17 -4.89
N LEU A 499 -9.43 6.65 -4.86
CA LEU A 499 -10.66 7.46 -4.78
C LEU A 499 -10.93 7.93 -3.35
N VAL A 500 -10.64 7.08 -2.35
CA VAL A 500 -11.06 7.30 -0.96
C VAL A 500 -10.33 8.45 -0.28
N ARG A 501 -9.04 8.68 -0.58
CA ARG A 501 -8.20 9.67 0.12
C ARG A 501 -7.89 10.90 -0.71
N THR A 502 -8.03 10.83 -2.03
CA THR A 502 -7.78 11.99 -2.92
C THR A 502 -8.52 13.28 -2.46
N PRO A 503 -9.78 13.26 -1.96
CA PRO A 503 -10.43 14.46 -1.45
C PRO A 503 -9.74 15.12 -0.25
N TYR A 504 -8.88 14.39 0.45
CA TYR A 504 -8.20 14.86 1.68
C TYR A 504 -6.73 15.24 1.45
N VAL A 505 -6.19 15.04 0.24
CA VAL A 505 -4.77 15.32 -0.07
C VAL A 505 -4.45 16.81 0.12
N GLU A 506 -5.30 17.72 -0.35
CA GLU A 506 -5.11 19.17 -0.13
C GLU A 506 -5.16 19.52 1.37
N LYS A 507 -6.04 18.87 2.15
CA LYS A 507 -6.11 19.05 3.61
C LYS A 507 -4.81 18.61 4.31
N MET A 508 -4.22 17.50 3.87
CA MET A 508 -2.99 16.98 4.45
C MET A 508 -1.77 17.85 4.13
N PHE A 509 -1.64 18.27 2.88
CA PHE A 509 -0.41 18.93 2.40
C PHE A 509 -0.49 20.47 2.30
N GLY A 510 -1.69 21.03 2.41
CA GLY A 510 -1.93 22.45 2.21
C GLY A 510 -2.01 22.85 0.74
N LYS A 511 -2.60 24.03 0.49
CA LYS A 511 -2.89 24.54 -0.86
C LYS A 511 -1.65 24.71 -1.73
N GLU A 512 -0.55 25.19 -1.15
CA GLU A 512 0.68 25.46 -1.91
C GLU A 512 1.31 24.17 -2.44
N MET A 513 1.43 23.14 -1.58
CA MET A 513 1.97 21.84 -2.02
C MET A 513 1.01 21.13 -2.98
N TYR A 514 -0.30 21.24 -2.75
CA TYR A 514 -1.29 20.67 -3.66
C TYR A 514 -1.23 21.32 -5.05
N ALA A 515 -0.95 22.63 -5.15
CA ALA A 515 -0.70 23.30 -6.42
C ALA A 515 0.52 22.72 -7.16
N LEU A 516 1.60 22.37 -6.43
CA LEU A 516 2.75 21.70 -7.03
C LEU A 516 2.40 20.28 -7.53
N PHE A 517 1.52 19.56 -6.85
CA PHE A 517 1.00 18.28 -7.33
C PHE A 517 0.19 18.42 -8.63
N LEU A 518 -0.63 19.46 -8.74
CA LEU A 518 -1.38 19.77 -9.97
C LEU A 518 -0.44 20.12 -11.12
N GLU A 519 0.57 20.94 -10.86
CA GLU A 519 1.59 21.31 -11.84
C GLU A 519 2.39 20.07 -12.30
N LEU A 520 2.82 19.23 -11.37
CA LEU A 520 3.50 17.96 -11.68
C LEU A 520 2.66 17.08 -12.60
N LYS A 521 1.38 16.89 -12.26
CA LYS A 521 0.46 16.11 -13.10
C LYS A 521 0.38 16.70 -14.50
N SER A 522 0.30 18.03 -14.65
CA SER A 522 0.24 18.70 -15.95
C SER A 522 1.53 18.56 -16.76
N ILE A 523 2.70 18.38 -16.10
CA ILE A 523 3.97 18.11 -16.77
C ILE A 523 3.94 16.75 -17.46
N PHE A 524 3.47 15.71 -16.76
CA PHE A 524 3.44 14.34 -17.28
C PHE A 524 2.24 14.05 -18.14
N ASP A 525 1.10 14.65 -17.84
CA ASP A 525 -0.19 14.32 -18.44
C ASP A 525 -1.02 15.58 -18.73
N PRO A 526 -0.62 16.38 -19.72
CA PRO A 526 -1.27 17.66 -20.02
C PRO A 526 -2.73 17.53 -20.48
N GLN A 527 -3.14 16.35 -20.99
CA GLN A 527 -4.52 16.08 -21.43
C GLN A 527 -5.36 15.35 -20.39
N ASN A 528 -4.78 15.06 -19.22
CA ASN A 528 -5.43 14.31 -18.14
C ASN A 528 -6.04 12.98 -18.63
N ILE A 529 -5.22 12.17 -19.32
CA ILE A 529 -5.62 10.87 -19.85
C ILE A 529 -5.31 9.71 -18.88
N PHE A 530 -4.30 9.85 -18.01
CA PHE A 530 -3.85 8.80 -17.12
C PHE A 530 -4.57 8.86 -15.77
N ASN A 531 -5.39 7.85 -15.49
CA ASN A 531 -6.06 7.59 -14.22
C ASN A 531 -6.59 8.84 -13.50
N PRO A 532 -7.44 9.65 -14.14
CA PRO A 532 -7.91 10.91 -13.59
C PRO A 532 -8.68 10.72 -12.28
N GLY A 533 -8.62 11.71 -11.38
CA GLY A 533 -9.33 11.70 -10.11
C GLY A 533 -8.71 10.81 -9.03
N LYS A 534 -7.45 10.38 -9.19
CA LYS A 534 -6.64 9.75 -8.15
C LYS A 534 -5.43 10.64 -7.86
N LYS A 535 -4.98 10.65 -6.62
CA LYS A 535 -3.92 11.54 -6.10
C LYS A 535 -4.33 13.02 -6.05
N ILE A 536 -5.04 13.48 -7.06
CA ILE A 536 -5.56 14.85 -7.22
C ILE A 536 -6.88 14.84 -8.00
N GLY A 537 -7.63 15.94 -7.93
CA GLY A 537 -8.73 16.24 -8.87
C GLY A 537 -10.05 15.51 -8.59
N THR A 538 -10.25 14.93 -7.42
CA THR A 538 -11.55 14.36 -6.99
C THR A 538 -12.02 15.11 -5.73
N ASN A 539 -13.27 15.47 -5.72
CA ASN A 539 -13.94 15.99 -4.53
C ASN A 539 -14.70 14.88 -3.80
N PHE A 540 -15.17 15.20 -2.61
CA PHE A 540 -15.85 14.27 -1.73
C PHE A 540 -17.16 13.74 -2.34
N SER A 541 -17.98 14.60 -2.96
CA SER A 541 -19.26 14.21 -3.59
C SER A 541 -19.06 13.19 -4.72
N ASP A 542 -18.04 13.41 -5.56
CA ASP A 542 -17.70 12.48 -6.65
C ASP A 542 -17.23 11.12 -6.11
N MET A 543 -16.48 11.12 -5.02
CA MET A 543 -16.03 9.88 -4.36
C MET A 543 -17.24 9.11 -3.82
N LEU A 544 -18.14 9.77 -3.08
CA LEU A 544 -19.33 9.13 -2.51
C LEU A 544 -20.24 8.52 -3.58
N SER A 545 -20.37 9.16 -4.73
CA SER A 545 -21.20 8.67 -5.84
C SER A 545 -20.77 7.33 -6.42
N LYS A 546 -19.50 6.92 -6.14
CA LYS A 546 -18.88 5.69 -6.62
C LYS A 546 -18.93 4.55 -5.62
N ILE A 547 -19.44 4.78 -4.42
CA ILE A 547 -19.62 3.72 -3.42
C ILE A 547 -20.67 2.71 -3.93
N ASP A 548 -20.33 1.42 -3.83
CA ASP A 548 -21.23 0.33 -4.22
C ASP A 548 -22.32 0.10 -3.15
N LEU A 549 -23.28 1.00 -3.11
CA LEU A 549 -24.46 0.88 -2.28
C LEU A 549 -25.59 0.17 -3.07
N PRO A 550 -26.40 -0.69 -2.45
CA PRO A 550 -27.64 -1.18 -3.06
C PRO A 550 -28.53 -0.01 -3.45
N LYS A 551 -29.06 -0.03 -4.67
CA LYS A 551 -30.04 0.96 -5.15
C LYS A 551 -31.37 0.74 -4.48
#